data_2dc642a77fa32f0280ebc3ba2b05c5cf
#
_entry.id   2dc642a77fa32f0280ebc3ba2b05c5cf
#
_cell.length_a   1.000
_cell.length_b   1.000
_cell.length_c   1.000
_cell.angle_alpha   90.00
_cell.angle_beta   90.00
_cell.angle_gamma   90.00
#
_symmetry.space_group_name_H-M   'P 1'
#
loop_
_entity.id
_entity.type
_entity.pdbx_description
1 polymer ?
#
loop_
_entity_poly.entity_id
_entity_poly.type
_entity_poly.pdbx_seq_one_letter_code
_entity_poly.pdbx_strand_id
1 'polypeptide(L)'
;GTALPEPGHCVSTPAGGVQMNFGGAVRSELNDAACAEMLKCYREGGCDAYWRDGEPGTDNNIYKFIWKKVCVNATVNTVCAVLRLKIVEADPWGQQLFHGVIRETCAVATAKGVPMNADDFIAHDHADIVTNIGDYYPSMCQDALFHQRQTEIDVLNGKIAEYGKELGIPTPTCDILTKVVHCIQDNYANQYFQDKDGNAFHIGK
;
A
#
# COMPACT_ATOMS: atom_id res chain seq x y z
N GLY A 1 8.29 8.78 -1.37
CA GLY A 1 8.71 7.49 -1.93
C GLY A 1 10.08 7.56 -2.59
N THR A 2 10.62 6.42 -2.91
CA THR A 2 11.88 6.29 -3.64
C THR A 2 11.67 5.42 -4.86
N ALA A 3 12.31 5.74 -5.98
CA ALA A 3 12.31 4.92 -7.18
C ALA A 3 13.76 4.52 -7.53
N LEU A 4 13.91 3.37 -8.14
CA LEU A 4 15.18 2.84 -8.62
C LEU A 4 15.09 2.71 -10.16
N PRO A 5 15.26 3.80 -10.91
CA PRO A 5 15.10 3.79 -12.36
C PRO A 5 16.13 2.91 -13.07
N GLU A 6 17.30 2.73 -12.47
CA GLU A 6 18.35 1.84 -12.95
C GLU A 6 19.19 1.33 -11.77
N PRO A 7 19.92 0.21 -11.91
CA PRO A 7 20.76 -0.31 -10.83
C PRO A 7 21.74 0.72 -10.29
N GLY A 8 21.72 0.93 -8.98
CA GLY A 8 22.56 1.88 -8.28
C GLY A 8 22.10 3.35 -8.32
N HIS A 9 21.04 3.68 -9.04
CA HIS A 9 20.50 5.03 -9.11
C HIS A 9 19.17 5.13 -8.37
N CYS A 10 19.18 5.64 -7.13
CA CYS A 10 17.98 5.86 -6.33
C CYS A 10 17.54 7.32 -6.42
N VAL A 11 16.30 7.56 -6.81
CA VAL A 11 15.68 8.89 -6.83
C VAL A 11 14.62 8.98 -5.76
N SER A 12 14.64 10.05 -4.98
CA SER A 12 13.55 10.38 -4.06
C SER A 12 12.42 11.06 -4.83
N THR A 13 11.20 10.57 -4.67
CA THR A 13 10.03 11.25 -5.23
C THR A 13 9.74 12.51 -4.43
N PRO A 14 9.51 13.66 -5.09
CA PRO A 14 9.59 14.98 -4.47
C PRO A 14 8.41 15.39 -3.58
N ALA A 15 7.40 14.57 -3.41
CA ALA A 15 6.25 14.92 -2.57
C ALA A 15 6.62 14.85 -1.08
N GLY A 16 7.00 15.99 -0.52
CA GLY A 16 7.21 16.25 0.91
C GLY A 16 8.06 15.22 1.64
N GLY A 17 9.19 15.56 2.12
CA GLY A 17 10.23 14.81 2.84
C GLY A 17 9.94 13.34 3.24
N VAL A 18 10.98 12.56 3.36
CA VAL A 18 10.85 11.16 3.83
C VAL A 18 10.54 11.17 5.32
N GLN A 19 9.28 10.94 5.69
CA GLN A 19 8.90 10.73 7.07
C GLN A 19 9.21 9.28 7.47
N MET A 20 10.10 9.11 8.45
CA MET A 20 10.47 7.80 8.99
C MET A 20 9.83 7.59 10.35
N ASN A 21 9.09 6.50 10.51
CA ASN A 21 8.47 6.15 11.77
C ASN A 21 9.16 4.90 12.35
N PHE A 22 9.64 4.98 13.58
CA PHE A 22 10.34 3.93 14.30
C PHE A 22 9.57 3.54 15.56
N GLY A 23 9.50 2.24 15.83
CA GLY A 23 8.90 1.71 17.05
C GLY A 23 9.15 0.21 17.13
N GLY A 24 9.34 -0.31 18.33
CA GLY A 24 9.47 -1.73 18.57
C GLY A 24 8.10 -2.43 18.50
N ALA A 25 7.99 -3.46 17.67
CA ALA A 25 6.82 -4.33 17.68
C ALA A 25 6.70 -5.09 19.03
N VAL A 26 7.85 -5.42 19.59
CA VAL A 26 7.98 -5.95 20.96
C VAL A 26 8.88 -4.99 21.73
N ARG A 27 8.35 -4.49 22.85
CA ARG A 27 9.10 -3.58 23.74
C ARG A 27 10.13 -4.37 24.53
N SER A 28 11.37 -3.94 24.47
CA SER A 28 12.48 -4.41 25.28
C SER A 28 13.57 -3.35 25.33
N GLU A 29 14.42 -3.36 26.35
CA GLU A 29 15.54 -2.42 26.44
C GLU A 29 16.45 -2.47 25.21
N LEU A 30 16.70 -3.67 24.67
CA LEU A 30 17.51 -3.85 23.47
C LEU A 30 16.86 -3.24 22.23
N ASN A 31 15.58 -3.51 22.01
CA ASN A 31 14.84 -2.97 20.87
C ASN A 31 14.69 -1.46 20.98
N ASP A 32 14.43 -0.93 22.15
CA ASP A 32 14.29 0.49 22.40
C ASP A 32 15.63 1.21 22.18
N ALA A 33 16.76 0.64 22.64
CA ALA A 33 18.10 1.19 22.38
C ALA A 33 18.46 1.17 20.88
N ALA A 34 18.18 0.09 20.18
CA ALA A 34 18.40 -0.02 18.73
C ALA A 34 17.57 1.00 17.94
N CYS A 35 16.29 1.16 18.29
CA CYS A 35 15.42 2.16 17.66
C CYS A 35 15.90 3.59 17.97
N ALA A 36 16.35 3.87 19.17
CA ALA A 36 16.88 5.19 19.54
C ALA A 36 18.14 5.56 18.73
N GLU A 37 19.05 4.61 18.52
CA GLU A 37 20.25 4.83 17.71
C GLU A 37 19.89 5.05 16.23
N MET A 38 18.98 4.24 15.67
CA MET A 38 18.47 4.44 14.31
C MET A 38 17.83 5.82 14.16
N LEU A 39 16.96 6.20 15.10
CA LEU A 39 16.30 7.50 15.11
C LEU A 39 17.30 8.66 15.08
N LYS A 40 18.36 8.56 15.91
CA LYS A 40 19.45 9.53 15.94
C LYS A 40 20.15 9.62 14.59
N CYS A 41 20.59 8.49 14.01
CA CYS A 41 21.28 8.46 12.71
C CYS A 41 20.44 9.11 11.59
N TYR A 42 19.14 8.80 11.54
CA TYR A 42 18.26 9.38 10.52
C TYR A 42 18.07 10.89 10.69
N ARG A 43 17.93 11.37 11.93
CA ARG A 43 17.81 12.82 12.21
C ARG A 43 19.09 13.57 11.90
N GLU A 44 20.25 13.01 12.26
CA GLU A 44 21.55 13.56 11.91
C GLU A 44 21.78 13.60 10.39
N GLY A 45 21.22 12.64 9.66
CA GLY A 45 21.18 12.62 8.19
C GLY A 45 20.14 13.54 7.55
N GLY A 46 19.42 14.37 8.34
CA GLY A 46 18.45 15.34 7.84
C GLY A 46 17.07 14.75 7.49
N CYS A 47 16.78 13.53 7.93
CA CYS A 47 15.47 12.93 7.72
C CYS A 47 14.49 13.26 8.85
N ASP A 48 13.22 13.48 8.50
CA ASP A 48 12.13 13.56 9.48
C ASP A 48 11.87 12.17 10.09
N ALA A 49 12.38 11.95 11.29
CA ALA A 49 12.29 10.67 11.98
C ALA A 49 11.56 10.81 13.31
N TYR A 50 10.60 9.89 13.55
CA TYR A 50 9.70 9.92 14.70
C TYR A 50 9.74 8.62 15.49
N TRP A 51 9.72 8.75 16.81
CA TRP A 51 9.57 7.64 17.74
C TRP A 51 8.08 7.37 17.95
N ARG A 52 7.67 6.11 17.72
CA ARG A 52 6.28 5.65 17.82
C ARG A 52 6.16 4.57 18.90
N ASP A 53 6.33 4.99 20.13
CA ASP A 53 6.36 4.15 21.31
C ASP A 53 5.09 4.20 22.18
N GLY A 54 4.04 4.83 21.67
CA GLY A 54 2.75 4.89 22.36
C GLY A 54 2.19 3.51 22.69
N GLU A 55 1.32 3.45 23.68
CA GLU A 55 0.62 2.23 24.06
C GLU A 55 -0.18 1.65 22.89
N PRO A 56 -0.36 0.32 22.84
CA PRO A 56 -1.18 -0.32 21.82
C PRO A 56 -2.56 0.35 21.68
N GLY A 57 -2.97 0.62 20.46
CA GLY A 57 -4.24 1.27 20.16
C GLY A 57 -4.23 2.80 20.19
N THR A 58 -3.11 3.43 20.56
CA THR A 58 -2.97 4.90 20.51
C THR A 58 -2.46 5.39 19.16
N ASP A 59 -2.67 6.66 18.87
CA ASP A 59 -2.25 7.28 17.62
C ASP A 59 -0.72 7.37 17.46
N ASN A 60 0.04 7.30 18.54
CA ASN A 60 1.51 7.29 18.51
C ASN A 60 2.11 5.88 18.53
N ASN A 61 1.33 4.82 18.43
CA ASN A 61 1.85 3.46 18.37
C ASN A 61 2.27 3.10 16.94
N ILE A 62 3.39 2.40 16.78
CA ILE A 62 3.95 2.03 15.47
C ILE A 62 2.95 1.22 14.62
N TYR A 63 2.11 0.38 15.22
CA TYR A 63 1.12 -0.39 14.48
C TYR A 63 0.08 0.48 13.78
N LYS A 64 -0.22 1.69 14.27
CA LYS A 64 -1.09 2.65 13.57
C LYS A 64 -0.49 3.03 12.21
N PHE A 65 0.81 3.29 12.17
CA PHE A 65 1.52 3.66 10.92
C PHE A 65 1.67 2.46 9.98
N ILE A 66 1.91 1.27 10.52
CA ILE A 66 1.95 0.03 9.74
C ILE A 66 0.59 -0.20 9.07
N TRP A 67 -0.50 -0.18 9.82
CA TRP A 67 -1.84 -0.39 9.29
C TRP A 67 -2.28 0.70 8.30
N LYS A 68 -1.92 1.97 8.56
CA LYS A 68 -2.13 3.04 7.57
C LYS A 68 -1.41 2.72 6.26
N LYS A 69 -0.15 2.29 6.31
CA LYS A 69 0.61 1.91 5.11
C LYS A 69 0.02 0.68 4.41
N VAL A 70 -0.40 -0.33 5.16
CA VAL A 70 -1.11 -1.49 4.60
C VAL A 70 -2.39 -1.05 3.91
N CYS A 71 -3.19 -0.18 4.53
CA CYS A 71 -4.43 0.34 3.95
C CYS A 71 -4.17 1.08 2.63
N VAL A 72 -3.16 1.97 2.59
CA VAL A 72 -2.75 2.66 1.36
C VAL A 72 -2.39 1.65 0.27
N ASN A 73 -1.50 0.71 0.57
CA ASN A 73 -1.00 -0.22 -0.42
C ASN A 73 -2.11 -1.18 -0.91
N ALA A 74 -2.88 -1.77 0.01
CA ALA A 74 -4.00 -2.64 -0.35
C ALA A 74 -5.05 -1.94 -1.21
N THR A 75 -5.20 -0.62 -1.04
CA THR A 75 -6.15 0.21 -1.77
C THR A 75 -5.59 0.62 -3.13
N VAL A 76 -4.63 1.54 -3.15
CA VAL A 76 -4.20 2.15 -4.43
C VAL A 76 -3.39 1.18 -5.30
N ASN A 77 -2.51 0.36 -4.72
CA ASN A 77 -1.69 -0.55 -5.50
C ASN A 77 -2.56 -1.56 -6.24
N THR A 78 -3.51 -2.16 -5.51
CA THR A 78 -4.35 -3.24 -6.05
C THR A 78 -5.38 -2.71 -7.04
N VAL A 79 -6.13 -1.66 -6.68
CA VAL A 79 -7.16 -1.12 -7.56
C VAL A 79 -6.55 -0.57 -8.86
N CYS A 80 -5.45 0.18 -8.78
CA CYS A 80 -4.77 0.67 -9.96
C CYS A 80 -4.18 -0.45 -10.83
N ALA A 81 -3.69 -1.54 -10.23
CA ALA A 81 -3.21 -2.69 -10.99
C ALA A 81 -4.34 -3.38 -11.78
N VAL A 82 -5.52 -3.53 -11.17
CA VAL A 82 -6.69 -4.11 -11.82
C VAL A 82 -7.24 -3.20 -12.90
N LEU A 83 -7.35 -1.90 -12.63
CA LEU A 83 -7.86 -0.91 -13.59
C LEU A 83 -6.81 -0.51 -14.65
N ARG A 84 -5.52 -0.78 -14.40
CA ARG A 84 -4.39 -0.45 -15.27
C ARG A 84 -4.24 1.07 -15.48
N LEU A 85 -4.53 1.85 -14.44
CA LEU A 85 -4.57 3.30 -14.46
C LEU A 85 -3.65 3.88 -13.38
N LYS A 86 -3.25 5.13 -13.56
CA LYS A 86 -2.67 5.94 -12.50
C LYS A 86 -3.73 6.24 -11.44
N ILE A 87 -3.30 6.64 -10.24
CA ILE A 87 -4.19 6.89 -9.11
C ILE A 87 -5.25 7.94 -9.46
N VAL A 88 -4.83 9.09 -10.00
CA VAL A 88 -5.74 10.20 -10.36
C VAL A 88 -6.73 9.83 -11.47
N GLU A 89 -6.35 8.91 -12.34
CA GLU A 89 -7.22 8.43 -13.42
C GLU A 89 -8.20 7.37 -12.92
N ALA A 90 -7.76 6.54 -11.97
CA ALA A 90 -8.56 5.47 -11.38
C ALA A 90 -9.60 6.00 -10.38
N ASP A 91 -9.28 7.05 -9.61
CA ASP A 91 -10.10 7.52 -8.51
C ASP A 91 -11.54 7.86 -8.90
N PRO A 92 -11.83 8.66 -9.94
CA PRO A 92 -13.21 9.02 -10.29
C PRO A 92 -14.13 7.83 -10.61
N TRP A 93 -13.55 6.73 -11.08
CA TRP A 93 -14.28 5.56 -11.55
C TRP A 93 -14.21 4.38 -10.58
N GLY A 94 -13.14 4.30 -9.80
CA GLY A 94 -12.83 3.21 -8.89
C GLY A 94 -13.29 3.42 -7.45
N GLN A 95 -13.99 4.50 -7.12
CA GLN A 95 -14.32 4.87 -5.74
C GLN A 95 -14.95 3.74 -4.92
N GLN A 96 -15.84 2.95 -5.50
CA GLN A 96 -16.46 1.83 -4.79
C GLN A 96 -15.43 0.77 -4.39
N LEU A 97 -14.42 0.51 -5.24
CA LEU A 97 -13.35 -0.43 -4.95
C LEU A 97 -12.41 0.16 -3.90
N PHE A 98 -11.96 1.40 -4.07
CA PHE A 98 -11.11 2.10 -3.11
C PHE A 98 -11.75 2.13 -1.73
N HIS A 99 -12.98 2.63 -1.63
CA HIS A 99 -13.70 2.75 -0.36
C HIS A 99 -14.04 1.38 0.25
N GLY A 100 -14.31 0.38 -0.59
CA GLY A 100 -14.53 -1.01 -0.13
C GLY A 100 -13.30 -1.55 0.59
N VAL A 101 -12.13 -1.50 -0.05
CA VAL A 101 -10.86 -1.95 0.55
C VAL A 101 -10.52 -1.17 1.81
N ILE A 102 -10.70 0.17 1.81
CA ILE A 102 -10.43 1.01 2.99
C ILE A 102 -11.31 0.59 4.16
N ARG A 103 -12.63 0.45 3.96
CA ARG A 103 -13.57 0.05 5.02
C ARG A 103 -13.26 -1.33 5.58
N GLU A 104 -12.97 -2.29 4.72
CA GLU A 104 -12.60 -3.65 5.13
C GLU A 104 -11.29 -3.67 5.91
N THR A 105 -10.27 -2.96 5.43
CA THR A 105 -8.96 -2.86 6.12
C THR A 105 -9.09 -2.18 7.46
N CYS A 106 -9.82 -1.07 7.55
CA CYS A 106 -10.03 -0.35 8.82
C CYS A 106 -10.81 -1.19 9.84
N ALA A 107 -11.80 -1.95 9.39
CA ALA A 107 -12.56 -2.86 10.26
C ALA A 107 -11.67 -3.97 10.82
N VAL A 108 -10.86 -4.60 9.98
CA VAL A 108 -9.90 -5.64 10.39
C VAL A 108 -8.84 -5.08 11.34
N ALA A 109 -8.24 -3.92 11.02
CA ALA A 109 -7.24 -3.27 11.86
C ALA A 109 -7.81 -2.95 13.24
N THR A 110 -9.01 -2.40 13.30
CA THR A 110 -9.70 -2.05 14.55
C THR A 110 -9.95 -3.30 15.40
N ALA A 111 -10.42 -4.39 14.80
CA ALA A 111 -10.63 -5.65 15.52
C ALA A 111 -9.31 -6.29 16.00
N LYS A 112 -8.19 -5.98 15.36
CA LYS A 112 -6.83 -6.36 15.80
C LYS A 112 -6.23 -5.41 16.83
N GLY A 113 -7.02 -4.48 17.37
CA GLY A 113 -6.60 -3.56 18.43
C GLY A 113 -5.91 -2.28 17.92
N VAL A 114 -6.00 -1.97 16.63
CA VAL A 114 -5.48 -0.74 16.04
C VAL A 114 -6.66 0.09 15.50
N PRO A 115 -7.24 1.01 16.29
CA PRO A 115 -8.39 1.79 15.89
C PRO A 115 -8.13 2.61 14.62
N MET A 116 -8.92 2.38 13.58
CA MET A 116 -8.89 3.13 12.33
C MET A 116 -10.31 3.51 11.92
N ASN A 117 -10.51 4.77 11.55
CA ASN A 117 -11.77 5.27 11.03
C ASN A 117 -11.71 5.33 9.51
N ALA A 118 -12.59 4.59 8.84
CA ALA A 118 -12.58 4.50 7.39
C ALA A 118 -13.02 5.82 6.71
N ASP A 119 -13.99 6.53 7.27
CA ASP A 119 -14.46 7.78 6.68
C ASP A 119 -13.41 8.88 6.82
N ASP A 120 -12.70 8.95 7.96
CA ASP A 120 -11.56 9.84 8.13
C ASP A 120 -10.43 9.51 7.17
N PHE A 121 -10.13 8.21 6.98
CA PHE A 121 -9.09 7.78 6.05
C PHE A 121 -9.43 8.16 4.60
N ILE A 122 -10.70 7.99 4.19
CA ILE A 122 -11.18 8.39 2.87
C ILE A 122 -11.07 9.89 2.68
N ALA A 123 -11.55 10.66 3.66
CA ALA A 123 -11.63 12.11 3.56
C ALA A 123 -10.26 12.81 3.59
N HIS A 124 -9.27 12.21 4.25
CA HIS A 124 -7.96 12.83 4.44
C HIS A 124 -6.82 12.02 3.79
N ASP A 125 -6.54 10.81 4.26
CA ASP A 125 -5.38 10.04 3.79
C ASP A 125 -5.50 9.67 2.29
N HIS A 126 -6.67 9.18 1.85
CA HIS A 126 -6.88 8.83 0.44
C HIS A 126 -6.95 10.05 -0.46
N ALA A 127 -7.69 11.08 -0.07
CA ALA A 127 -7.78 12.33 -0.82
C ALA A 127 -6.41 13.02 -0.97
N ASP A 128 -5.56 12.99 0.07
CA ASP A 128 -4.20 13.51 0.03
C ASP A 128 -3.31 12.73 -0.96
N ILE A 129 -3.44 11.40 -0.99
CA ILE A 129 -2.74 10.54 -1.95
C ILE A 129 -3.14 10.88 -3.39
N VAL A 130 -4.43 11.01 -3.67
CA VAL A 130 -4.94 11.37 -5.01
C VAL A 130 -4.41 12.73 -5.44
N THR A 131 -4.40 13.70 -4.52
CA THR A 131 -4.00 15.08 -4.81
C THR A 131 -2.50 15.23 -5.01
N ASN A 132 -1.68 14.62 -4.14
CA ASN A 132 -0.24 14.90 -4.08
C ASN A 132 0.62 13.91 -4.86
N ILE A 133 0.15 12.66 -5.04
CA ILE A 133 0.87 11.62 -5.78
C ILE A 133 0.01 10.91 -6.83
N GLY A 134 -1.12 11.51 -7.21
CA GLY A 134 -2.08 10.91 -8.12
C GLY A 134 -1.53 10.58 -9.51
N ASP A 135 -0.59 11.37 -10.04
CA ASP A 135 0.04 11.14 -11.35
C ASP A 135 1.16 10.07 -11.29
N TYR A 136 0.82 8.91 -10.73
CA TYR A 136 1.77 7.84 -10.49
C TYR A 136 1.12 6.46 -10.68
N TYR A 137 1.87 5.51 -11.26
CA TYR A 137 1.52 4.09 -11.24
C TYR A 137 2.07 3.46 -9.97
N PRO A 138 1.22 2.99 -9.03
CA PRO A 138 1.68 2.32 -7.81
C PRO A 138 2.49 1.05 -8.10
N SER A 139 3.26 0.59 -7.12
CA SER A 139 4.23 -0.51 -7.30
C SER A 139 3.59 -1.78 -7.88
N MET A 140 2.47 -2.24 -7.35
CA MET A 140 1.78 -3.43 -7.87
C MET A 140 1.28 -3.22 -9.31
N CYS A 141 0.85 -2.00 -9.65
CA CYS A 141 0.47 -1.66 -11.02
C CYS A 141 1.69 -1.74 -11.94
N GLN A 142 2.84 -1.25 -11.50
CA GLN A 142 4.10 -1.38 -12.25
C GLN A 142 4.51 -2.84 -12.40
N ASP A 143 4.40 -3.65 -11.34
CA ASP A 143 4.70 -5.08 -11.36
C ASP A 143 3.82 -5.82 -12.37
N ALA A 144 2.53 -5.55 -12.37
CA ALA A 144 1.58 -6.19 -13.27
C ALA A 144 1.68 -5.72 -14.72
N LEU A 145 1.92 -4.41 -14.95
CA LEU A 145 1.89 -3.83 -16.30
C LEU A 145 3.24 -3.85 -16.99
N PHE A 146 4.32 -3.50 -16.26
CA PHE A 146 5.62 -3.25 -16.89
C PHE A 146 6.60 -4.39 -16.69
N HIS A 147 6.52 -5.09 -15.55
CA HIS A 147 7.47 -6.14 -15.18
C HIS A 147 6.91 -7.56 -15.31
N GLN A 148 5.59 -7.72 -15.32
CA GLN A 148 4.89 -9.01 -15.42
C GLN A 148 5.44 -10.06 -14.46
N ARG A 149 5.57 -9.67 -13.20
CA ARG A 149 6.06 -10.53 -12.13
C ARG A 149 4.99 -10.77 -11.07
N GLN A 150 5.23 -11.72 -10.20
CA GLN A 150 4.38 -11.97 -9.04
C GLN A 150 4.30 -10.70 -8.17
N THR A 151 3.08 -10.41 -7.72
CA THR A 151 2.78 -9.23 -6.92
C THR A 151 2.71 -9.55 -5.43
N GLU A 152 2.64 -8.54 -4.61
CA GLU A 152 2.46 -8.65 -3.16
C GLU A 152 1.00 -8.82 -2.71
N ILE A 153 0.11 -9.24 -3.61
CA ILE A 153 -1.35 -9.30 -3.36
C ILE A 153 -1.70 -10.16 -2.13
N ASP A 154 -1.01 -11.28 -1.93
CA ASP A 154 -1.29 -12.22 -0.85
C ASP A 154 -0.98 -11.65 0.54
N VAL A 155 0.06 -10.81 0.65
CA VAL A 155 0.45 -10.18 1.91
C VAL A 155 -0.27 -8.84 2.16
N LEU A 156 -1.02 -8.35 1.20
CA LEU A 156 -1.89 -7.17 1.29
C LEU A 156 -3.37 -7.59 1.40
N ASN A 157 -4.11 -7.52 0.29
CA ASN A 157 -5.56 -7.82 0.28
C ASN A 157 -5.85 -9.26 0.71
N GLY A 158 -5.03 -10.23 0.29
CA GLY A 158 -5.14 -11.63 0.70
C GLY A 158 -5.03 -11.79 2.22
N LYS A 159 -4.08 -11.09 2.85
CA LYS A 159 -3.92 -11.13 4.31
C LYS A 159 -5.04 -10.43 5.06
N ILE A 160 -5.58 -9.34 4.52
CA ILE A 160 -6.77 -8.68 5.07
C ILE A 160 -7.98 -9.63 5.01
N ALA A 161 -8.16 -10.34 3.89
CA ALA A 161 -9.25 -11.31 3.74
C ALA A 161 -9.10 -12.50 4.69
N GLU A 162 -7.89 -13.02 4.88
CA GLU A 162 -7.57 -14.07 5.85
C GLU A 162 -7.94 -13.63 7.28
N TYR A 163 -7.48 -12.46 7.70
CA TYR A 163 -7.82 -11.91 9.02
C TYR A 163 -9.31 -11.63 9.17
N GLY A 164 -9.97 -11.12 8.10
CA GLY A 164 -11.41 -10.94 8.09
C GLY A 164 -12.13 -12.25 8.39
N LYS A 165 -11.74 -13.34 7.75
CA LYS A 165 -12.29 -14.67 7.98
C LYS A 165 -12.05 -15.17 9.42
N GLU A 166 -10.84 -15.00 9.95
CA GLU A 166 -10.50 -15.37 11.32
C GLU A 166 -11.33 -14.63 12.37
N LEU A 167 -11.61 -13.35 12.10
CA LEU A 167 -12.31 -12.44 13.01
C LEU A 167 -13.83 -12.37 12.79
N GLY A 168 -14.34 -13.07 11.77
CA GLY A 168 -15.77 -13.00 11.38
C GLY A 168 -16.18 -11.65 10.77
N ILE A 169 -15.24 -10.92 10.18
CA ILE A 169 -15.46 -9.62 9.53
C ILE A 169 -15.56 -9.84 8.02
N PRO A 170 -16.66 -9.47 7.35
CA PRO A 170 -16.77 -9.58 5.91
C PRO A 170 -15.74 -8.69 5.18
N THR A 171 -14.99 -9.29 4.26
CA THR A 171 -13.99 -8.61 3.43
C THR A 171 -14.12 -8.98 1.95
N PRO A 172 -15.33 -8.85 1.36
CA PRO A 172 -15.60 -9.32 0.01
C PRO A 172 -14.79 -8.58 -1.07
N THR A 173 -14.50 -7.28 -0.88
CA THR A 173 -13.73 -6.51 -1.84
C THR A 173 -12.28 -6.97 -1.88
N CYS A 174 -11.65 -7.17 -0.72
CA CYS A 174 -10.29 -7.69 -0.62
C CYS A 174 -10.19 -9.12 -1.19
N ASP A 175 -11.16 -9.98 -0.88
CA ASP A 175 -11.19 -11.36 -1.38
C ASP A 175 -11.32 -11.41 -2.91
N ILE A 176 -12.24 -10.66 -3.50
CA ILE A 176 -12.41 -10.66 -4.96
C ILE A 176 -11.21 -10.04 -5.69
N LEU A 177 -10.65 -8.93 -5.17
CA LEU A 177 -9.49 -8.29 -5.77
C LEU A 177 -8.25 -9.20 -5.71
N THR A 178 -8.07 -9.95 -4.63
CA THR A 178 -7.00 -10.95 -4.53
C THR A 178 -7.10 -11.99 -5.65
N LYS A 179 -8.30 -12.53 -5.86
CA LYS A 179 -8.56 -13.52 -6.93
C LYS A 179 -8.37 -12.94 -8.33
N VAL A 180 -8.79 -11.70 -8.55
CA VAL A 180 -8.62 -11.02 -9.85
C VAL A 180 -7.13 -10.81 -10.13
N VAL A 181 -6.34 -10.35 -9.16
CA VAL A 181 -4.90 -10.17 -9.35
C VAL A 181 -4.19 -11.50 -9.59
N HIS A 182 -4.57 -12.60 -8.90
CA HIS A 182 -4.08 -13.94 -9.22
C HIS A 182 -4.37 -14.31 -10.68
N CYS A 183 -5.62 -14.10 -11.16
CA CYS A 183 -5.94 -14.35 -12.55
C CYS A 183 -5.07 -13.53 -13.52
N ILE A 184 -4.72 -12.30 -13.16
CA ILE A 184 -3.84 -11.45 -13.96
C ILE A 184 -2.42 -12.02 -13.97
N GLN A 185 -1.82 -12.24 -12.80
CA GLN A 185 -0.40 -12.60 -12.68
C GLN A 185 -0.09 -14.03 -13.14
N ASP A 186 -1.05 -14.94 -13.04
CA ASP A 186 -0.89 -16.33 -13.50
C ASP A 186 -1.10 -16.48 -15.02
N ASN A 187 -1.55 -15.42 -15.70
CA ASN A 187 -1.89 -15.42 -17.12
C ASN A 187 -1.23 -14.31 -17.94
N TYR A 188 -0.11 -13.77 -17.51
CA TYR A 188 0.58 -12.70 -18.25
C TYR A 188 0.82 -13.04 -19.72
N ALA A 189 1.25 -14.27 -20.02
CA ALA A 189 1.50 -14.72 -21.37
C ALA A 189 0.25 -14.76 -22.28
N ASN A 190 -0.94 -14.79 -21.68
CA ASN A 190 -2.22 -14.87 -22.40
C ASN A 190 -2.96 -13.55 -22.44
N GLN A 191 -2.42 -12.49 -21.80
CA GLN A 191 -3.08 -11.20 -21.74
C GLN A 191 -2.96 -10.47 -23.08
N TYR A 192 -4.03 -9.76 -23.40
CA TYR A 192 -4.14 -8.95 -24.60
C TYR A 192 -3.76 -7.50 -24.30
N PHE A 193 -2.92 -6.94 -25.17
CA PHE A 193 -2.48 -5.55 -25.11
C PHE A 193 -2.59 -4.90 -26.49
N GLN A 194 -2.70 -3.57 -26.51
CA GLN A 194 -2.58 -2.77 -27.72
C GLN A 194 -1.41 -1.80 -27.59
N ASP A 195 -0.67 -1.63 -28.67
CA ASP A 195 0.31 -0.55 -28.77
C ASP A 195 -0.36 0.81 -29.04
N LYS A 196 0.44 1.86 -29.10
CA LYS A 196 -0.04 3.22 -29.39
C LYS A 196 -0.71 3.37 -30.76
N ASP A 197 -0.45 2.45 -31.69
CA ASP A 197 -1.00 2.44 -33.04
C ASP A 197 -2.23 1.52 -33.15
N GLY A 198 -2.68 0.96 -32.02
CA GLY A 198 -3.86 0.10 -31.92
C GLY A 198 -3.63 -1.36 -32.31
N ASN A 199 -2.37 -1.78 -32.55
CA ASN A 199 -2.08 -3.17 -32.88
C ASN A 199 -2.09 -4.03 -31.64
N ALA A 200 -2.77 -5.18 -31.74
CA ALA A 200 -2.79 -6.17 -30.66
C ALA A 200 -1.44 -6.88 -30.53
N PHE A 201 -0.99 -7.06 -29.31
CA PHE A 201 0.17 -7.90 -29.02
C PHE A 201 0.03 -8.62 -27.69
N HIS A 202 0.76 -9.76 -27.54
CA HIS A 202 0.94 -10.43 -26.27
C HIS A 202 2.36 -10.17 -25.77
N ILE A 203 2.48 -9.75 -24.54
CA ILE A 203 3.78 -9.57 -23.89
C ILE A 203 4.32 -10.98 -23.60
N GLY A 204 5.53 -11.30 -24.04
CA GLY A 204 6.16 -12.60 -23.82
C GLY A 204 6.19 -13.54 -25.04
N LYS A 205 5.84 -13.06 -26.22
CA LYS A 205 6.08 -13.74 -27.49
C LYS A 205 7.12 -13.02 -28.30
#